data_7d89e6c23e25a805846edc6250344870
#
_entry.id   7d89e6c23e25a805846edc6250344870
#
_cell.length_a   1.000
_cell.length_b   1.000
_cell.length_c   1.000
_cell.angle_alpha   90.00
_cell.angle_beta   90.00
_cell.angle_gamma   90.00
#
_symmetry.space_group_name_H-M   'P 1'
#
loop_
_entity.id
_entity.type
_entity.pdbx_description
1 polymer ?
#
loop_
_entity_poly.entity_id
_entity_poly.type
_entity_poly.pdbx_seq_one_letter_code
_entity_poly.pdbx_strand_id
1 'polypeptide(L)'
;MEKPTIILATSNGVGMGHLARASAVALALKEVANPIIVSMAGGIAEIPDFMGIRCEYIPGKDRMWMSREKWDVYLRDRLLALAEETNAKVLSFDGVIPYPGVIAAKNANPDLKLVWVRRGLWQKKPQRFVLGLQSAMMDKVIEPGDIARAYDFGPTATRKEAVLTAPVSLFRKEDAMTREEARKALGLDLNRPTVLVQLGTGEGDVNEKMTAALSGLLGWKDLQVILTKAPVDKDGKSLAPEGLDLKVARYFPLAKVLHAFDAGICATGYNGVHELLPAQVPTVFVSNIRGTDDQEARARWCNDFGFALRADQADLADITAKVKMLQDPAVRQRLSAKCAELPDTTGGQEIANMLYQLATAPKGKKSSGLTYKRLLVQDRISRGSRHVIMLGLRRLALVYRFLHPHIKVQEIDQAPPVFGEQATAAELHPLIKSSTRFEHLISGASASYRKRREEIAFAAYGKETVITKTK
;
A
#
# COMPACT_ATOMS: atom_id res chain seq x y z
N MET A 1 27.99 -24.06 4.59
CA MET A 1 27.36 -23.30 5.70
C MET A 1 25.87 -23.24 5.46
N GLU A 2 25.07 -23.39 6.49
CA GLU A 2 23.62 -23.28 6.39
C GLU A 2 23.24 -21.83 6.05
N LYS A 3 22.26 -21.66 5.12
CA LYS A 3 21.79 -20.34 4.73
C LYS A 3 21.13 -19.64 5.93
N PRO A 4 21.48 -18.38 6.27
CA PRO A 4 20.84 -17.69 7.38
C PRO A 4 19.38 -17.41 7.06
N THR A 5 18.52 -17.48 8.07
CA THR A 5 17.11 -17.08 7.94
C THR A 5 16.95 -15.57 8.16
N ILE A 6 16.15 -14.94 7.30
CA ILE A 6 15.83 -13.50 7.31
C ILE A 6 14.32 -13.33 7.25
N ILE A 7 13.74 -12.69 8.26
CA ILE A 7 12.32 -12.39 8.31
C ILE A 7 12.08 -11.00 7.65
N LEU A 8 11.16 -10.95 6.70
CA LEU A 8 10.73 -9.75 5.98
C LEU A 8 9.29 -9.43 6.38
N ALA A 9 9.12 -8.68 7.47
CA ALA A 9 7.80 -8.26 7.95
C ALA A 9 7.31 -7.02 7.21
N THR A 10 6.03 -7.01 6.84
CA THR A 10 5.39 -5.88 6.15
C THR A 10 4.34 -5.22 7.03
N SER A 11 4.14 -3.92 6.84
CA SER A 11 3.07 -3.21 7.55
C SER A 11 1.68 -3.58 7.02
N ASN A 12 0.66 -3.30 7.84
CA ASN A 12 -0.74 -3.39 7.43
C ASN A 12 -1.05 -2.28 6.42
N GLY A 13 -0.98 -2.59 5.14
CA GLY A 13 -1.30 -1.68 4.03
C GLY A 13 -2.67 -1.97 3.42
N VAL A 14 -3.30 -0.95 2.84
CA VAL A 14 -4.56 -1.10 2.09
C VAL A 14 -4.35 -1.82 0.76
N GLY A 15 -3.09 -1.97 0.32
CA GLY A 15 -2.74 -2.61 -0.94
C GLY A 15 -1.49 -3.47 -0.82
N MET A 16 -1.12 -4.10 -1.92
CA MET A 16 0.00 -5.04 -2.01
C MET A 16 1.39 -4.37 -1.99
N GLY A 17 1.50 -3.04 -1.87
CA GLY A 17 2.76 -2.32 -2.09
C GLY A 17 3.92 -2.78 -1.20
N HIS A 18 3.69 -2.98 0.10
CA HIS A 18 4.71 -3.47 1.02
C HIS A 18 5.05 -4.95 0.75
N LEU A 19 4.03 -5.76 0.45
CA LEU A 19 4.20 -7.18 0.14
C LEU A 19 4.99 -7.36 -1.16
N ALA A 20 4.69 -6.59 -2.20
CA ALA A 20 5.41 -6.66 -3.47
C ALA A 20 6.91 -6.30 -3.32
N ARG A 21 7.24 -5.25 -2.55
CA ARG A 21 8.65 -4.93 -2.26
C ARG A 21 9.34 -6.01 -1.44
N ALA A 22 8.67 -6.53 -0.39
CA ALA A 22 9.21 -7.64 0.39
C ALA A 22 9.43 -8.88 -0.49
N SER A 23 8.53 -9.16 -1.42
CA SER A 23 8.67 -10.26 -2.38
C SER A 23 9.86 -10.06 -3.32
N ALA A 24 10.08 -8.84 -3.82
CA ALA A 24 11.25 -8.54 -4.65
C ALA A 24 12.58 -8.76 -3.90
N VAL A 25 12.65 -8.31 -2.64
CA VAL A 25 13.83 -8.55 -1.78
C VAL A 25 13.99 -10.04 -1.45
N ALA A 26 12.88 -10.74 -1.19
CA ALA A 26 12.91 -12.18 -0.88
C ALA A 26 13.40 -13.00 -2.07
N LEU A 27 12.96 -12.67 -3.29
CA LEU A 27 13.47 -13.32 -4.51
C LEU A 27 14.99 -13.17 -4.64
N ALA A 28 15.51 -11.96 -4.40
CA ALA A 28 16.93 -11.70 -4.46
C ALA A 28 17.72 -12.41 -3.33
N LEU A 29 17.07 -12.75 -2.20
CA LEU A 29 17.69 -13.48 -1.10
C LEU A 29 17.73 -14.99 -1.28
N LYS A 30 16.85 -15.60 -2.09
CA LYS A 30 16.65 -17.05 -2.16
C LYS A 30 17.95 -17.84 -2.40
N GLU A 31 18.87 -17.29 -3.15
CA GLU A 31 20.13 -17.99 -3.48
C GLU A 31 21.10 -18.04 -2.29
N VAL A 32 21.03 -17.04 -1.39
CA VAL A 32 22.04 -16.85 -0.32
C VAL A 32 21.47 -17.00 1.10
N ALA A 33 20.16 -16.91 1.26
CA ALA A 33 19.47 -16.95 2.53
C ALA A 33 18.13 -17.70 2.44
N ASN A 34 17.49 -17.93 3.60
CA ASN A 34 16.13 -18.43 3.72
C ASN A 34 15.19 -17.26 4.06
N PRO A 35 14.59 -16.57 3.08
CA PRO A 35 13.65 -15.49 3.35
C PRO A 35 12.30 -16.04 3.81
N ILE A 36 11.72 -15.39 4.83
CA ILE A 36 10.34 -15.63 5.27
C ILE A 36 9.62 -14.29 5.26
N ILE A 37 8.53 -14.18 4.52
CA ILE A 37 7.69 -12.99 4.51
C ILE A 37 6.65 -13.11 5.63
N VAL A 38 6.52 -12.06 6.44
CA VAL A 38 5.44 -11.91 7.42
C VAL A 38 4.51 -10.80 6.94
N SER A 39 3.35 -11.18 6.43
CA SER A 39 2.34 -10.24 5.93
C SER A 39 1.26 -9.96 6.96
N MET A 40 0.88 -8.69 7.08
CA MET A 40 -0.27 -8.27 7.88
C MET A 40 -1.49 -7.93 7.01
N ALA A 41 -1.39 -8.12 5.69
CA ALA A 41 -2.47 -7.96 4.76
C ALA A 41 -3.22 -9.29 4.59
N GLY A 42 -4.44 -9.36 5.09
CA GLY A 42 -5.26 -10.58 4.99
C GLY A 42 -5.70 -10.85 3.54
N GLY A 43 -5.84 -12.13 3.21
CA GLY A 43 -6.35 -12.61 1.92
C GLY A 43 -5.35 -12.54 0.76
N ILE A 44 -4.14 -12.04 0.99
CA ILE A 44 -3.05 -11.97 0.00
C ILE A 44 -1.71 -12.48 0.55
N ALA A 45 -1.72 -13.03 1.77
CA ALA A 45 -0.50 -13.50 2.42
C ALA A 45 0.09 -14.73 1.72
N GLU A 46 -0.74 -15.53 1.09
CA GLU A 46 -0.36 -16.75 0.38
C GLU A 46 0.30 -16.47 -0.99
N ILE A 47 0.13 -15.26 -1.52
CA ILE A 47 0.62 -14.92 -2.87
C ILE A 47 2.12 -15.16 -3.04
N PRO A 48 3.01 -14.82 -2.09
CA PRO A 48 4.43 -15.13 -2.20
C PRO A 48 4.76 -16.62 -2.29
N ASP A 49 3.90 -17.50 -1.81
CA ASP A 49 4.12 -18.96 -1.94
C ASP A 49 4.15 -19.41 -3.39
N PHE A 50 3.38 -18.78 -4.28
CA PHE A 50 3.45 -19.02 -5.72
C PHE A 50 4.82 -18.70 -6.32
N MET A 51 5.63 -17.91 -5.61
CA MET A 51 7.01 -17.58 -5.94
C MET A 51 8.02 -18.52 -5.24
N GLY A 52 7.53 -19.52 -4.50
CA GLY A 52 8.34 -20.42 -3.68
C GLY A 52 8.99 -19.69 -2.50
N ILE A 53 8.28 -18.75 -1.86
CA ILE A 53 8.72 -18.00 -0.68
C ILE A 53 7.74 -18.28 0.44
N ARG A 54 8.25 -18.82 1.57
CA ARG A 54 7.41 -19.02 2.77
C ARG A 54 6.79 -17.70 3.22
N CYS A 55 5.48 -17.69 3.40
CA CYS A 55 4.75 -16.54 3.89
C CYS A 55 3.94 -16.88 5.14
N GLU A 56 4.09 -16.07 6.18
CA GLU A 56 3.33 -16.15 7.43
C GLU A 56 2.35 -14.98 7.52
N TYR A 57 1.15 -15.25 7.98
CA TYR A 57 0.14 -14.23 8.20
C TYR A 57 0.06 -13.84 9.67
N ILE A 58 0.10 -12.54 9.94
CA ILE A 58 -0.21 -11.97 11.25
C ILE A 58 -1.36 -10.98 11.07
N PRO A 59 -2.48 -11.11 11.81
CA PRO A 59 -3.60 -10.17 11.72
C PRO A 59 -3.15 -8.72 11.90
N GLY A 60 -3.67 -7.82 11.08
CA GLY A 60 -3.36 -6.40 11.18
C GLY A 60 -3.91 -5.75 12.45
N LYS A 61 -3.37 -4.60 12.81
CA LYS A 61 -3.65 -3.84 14.06
C LYS A 61 -5.09 -3.34 14.22
N ASP A 62 -5.84 -3.28 13.14
CA ASP A 62 -7.17 -2.64 13.10
C ASP A 62 -8.30 -3.67 13.25
N ARG A 63 -8.05 -4.73 14.02
CA ARG A 63 -9.04 -5.76 14.33
C ARG A 63 -9.84 -5.40 15.57
N MET A 64 -11.16 -5.59 15.51
CA MET A 64 -12.08 -5.23 16.59
C MET A 64 -11.91 -6.07 17.85
N TRP A 65 -11.55 -7.33 17.68
CA TRP A 65 -11.45 -8.30 18.78
C TRP A 65 -10.17 -8.14 19.61
N MET A 66 -9.25 -7.22 19.23
CA MET A 66 -8.00 -7.02 19.94
C MET A 66 -7.67 -5.53 20.09
N SER A 67 -7.47 -5.06 21.33
CA SER A 67 -7.00 -3.70 21.56
C SER A 67 -5.60 -3.49 20.98
N ARG A 68 -5.24 -2.26 20.67
CA ARG A 68 -3.94 -1.93 20.09
C ARG A 68 -2.77 -2.38 20.96
N GLU A 69 -2.88 -2.22 22.26
CA GLU A 69 -1.85 -2.62 23.22
C GLU A 69 -1.65 -4.14 23.24
N LYS A 70 -2.75 -4.90 23.26
CA LYS A 70 -2.71 -6.37 23.17
C LYS A 70 -2.15 -6.81 21.82
N TRP A 71 -2.52 -6.12 20.76
CA TRP A 71 -2.01 -6.42 19.43
C TRP A 71 -0.49 -6.19 19.31
N ASP A 72 0.07 -5.12 19.89
CA ASP A 72 1.50 -4.88 19.88
C ASP A 72 2.27 -5.97 20.67
N VAL A 73 1.70 -6.48 21.76
CA VAL A 73 2.25 -7.64 22.50
C VAL A 73 2.18 -8.91 21.66
N TYR A 74 1.02 -9.19 21.08
CA TYR A 74 0.83 -10.34 20.18
C TYR A 74 1.81 -10.31 19.00
N LEU A 75 1.96 -9.16 18.35
CA LEU A 75 2.93 -9.00 17.26
C LEU A 75 4.35 -9.29 17.70
N ARG A 76 4.76 -8.75 18.84
CA ARG A 76 6.08 -9.03 19.45
C ARG A 76 6.29 -10.53 19.61
N ASP A 77 5.34 -11.19 20.28
CA ASP A 77 5.47 -12.60 20.65
C ASP A 77 5.47 -13.51 19.41
N ARG A 78 4.66 -13.20 18.40
CA ARG A 78 4.67 -13.94 17.13
C ARG A 78 5.97 -13.77 16.36
N LEU A 79 6.54 -12.57 16.31
CA LEU A 79 7.83 -12.33 15.65
C LEU A 79 8.99 -13.01 16.39
N LEU A 80 8.97 -13.01 17.74
CA LEU A 80 9.98 -13.70 18.55
C LEU A 80 9.88 -15.21 18.38
N ALA A 81 8.70 -15.79 18.46
CA ALA A 81 8.48 -17.21 18.27
C ALA A 81 8.96 -17.68 16.88
N LEU A 82 8.64 -16.92 15.84
CA LEU A 82 9.11 -17.22 14.49
C LEU A 82 10.63 -17.09 14.37
N ALA A 83 11.23 -16.07 14.99
CA ALA A 83 12.67 -15.90 14.97
C ALA A 83 13.41 -17.02 15.72
N GLU A 84 12.86 -17.52 16.82
CA GLU A 84 13.37 -18.63 17.58
C GLU A 84 13.24 -19.96 16.82
N GLU A 85 12.04 -20.28 16.32
CA GLU A 85 11.74 -21.45 15.52
C GLU A 85 12.69 -21.60 14.32
N THR A 86 12.96 -20.49 13.66
CA THR A 86 13.72 -20.49 12.39
C THR A 86 15.17 -20.06 12.56
N ASN A 87 15.63 -19.82 13.77
CA ASN A 87 16.95 -19.28 14.07
C ASN A 87 17.27 -18.00 13.26
N ALA A 88 16.26 -17.16 13.03
CA ALA A 88 16.41 -15.97 12.21
C ALA A 88 17.38 -14.96 12.85
N LYS A 89 18.26 -14.38 12.01
CA LYS A 89 19.29 -13.44 12.42
C LYS A 89 18.90 -11.98 12.20
N VAL A 90 17.97 -11.75 11.26
CA VAL A 90 17.52 -10.42 10.86
C VAL A 90 16.02 -10.41 10.80
N LEU A 91 15.41 -9.35 11.34
CA LEU A 91 14.03 -8.94 11.17
C LEU A 91 14.04 -7.61 10.40
N SER A 92 13.63 -7.64 9.14
CA SER A 92 13.40 -6.45 8.33
C SER A 92 11.93 -6.07 8.39
N PHE A 93 11.63 -4.80 8.61
CA PHE A 93 10.26 -4.28 8.63
C PHE A 93 10.07 -3.26 7.51
N ASP A 94 9.21 -3.58 6.54
CA ASP A 94 8.80 -2.65 5.48
C ASP A 94 7.48 -1.96 5.88
N GLY A 95 7.56 -0.66 6.15
CA GLY A 95 6.41 0.11 6.56
C GLY A 95 6.73 1.59 6.77
N VAL A 96 5.65 2.38 6.87
CA VAL A 96 5.76 3.83 7.08
C VAL A 96 6.47 4.12 8.42
N ILE A 97 6.03 3.45 9.49
CA ILE A 97 6.58 3.58 10.84
C ILE A 97 6.58 2.20 11.49
N PRO A 98 7.71 1.75 12.07
CA PRO A 98 7.74 0.50 12.82
C PRO A 98 6.73 0.50 13.96
N TYR A 99 6.02 -0.61 14.10
CA TYR A 99 5.08 -0.76 15.19
C TYR A 99 5.80 -0.96 16.53
N PRO A 100 5.21 -0.54 17.66
CA PRO A 100 5.79 -0.79 18.98
C PRO A 100 6.12 -2.27 19.22
N GLY A 101 5.28 -3.19 18.75
CA GLY A 101 5.53 -4.63 18.85
C GLY A 101 6.79 -5.09 18.11
N VAL A 102 7.09 -4.52 16.93
CA VAL A 102 8.34 -4.81 16.19
C VAL A 102 9.56 -4.33 16.96
N ILE A 103 9.51 -3.13 17.52
CA ILE A 103 10.61 -2.57 18.32
C ILE A 103 10.78 -3.35 19.64
N ALA A 104 9.66 -3.77 20.24
CA ALA A 104 9.68 -4.58 21.44
C ALA A 104 10.31 -5.96 21.21
N ALA A 105 10.14 -6.56 20.03
CA ALA A 105 10.82 -7.81 19.66
C ALA A 105 12.35 -7.65 19.68
N LYS A 106 12.88 -6.56 19.10
CA LYS A 106 14.31 -6.23 19.16
C LYS A 106 14.80 -6.03 20.59
N ASN A 107 14.01 -5.34 21.42
CA ASN A 107 14.39 -5.10 22.82
C ASN A 107 14.41 -6.39 23.64
N ALA A 108 13.51 -7.34 23.35
CA ALA A 108 13.46 -8.66 24.02
C ALA A 108 14.55 -9.61 23.53
N ASN A 109 14.93 -9.54 22.25
CA ASN A 109 16.03 -10.30 21.67
C ASN A 109 17.06 -9.35 21.04
N PRO A 110 18.08 -8.88 21.81
CA PRO A 110 19.09 -7.95 21.30
C PRO A 110 19.97 -8.52 20.18
N ASP A 111 20.10 -9.84 20.07
CA ASP A 111 20.89 -10.50 19.04
C ASP A 111 20.17 -10.54 17.68
N LEU A 112 18.84 -10.42 17.66
CA LEU A 112 18.05 -10.25 16.46
C LEU A 112 18.28 -8.85 15.88
N LYS A 113 18.85 -8.75 14.69
CA LYS A 113 19.11 -7.46 14.05
C LYS A 113 17.83 -6.91 13.42
N LEU A 114 17.50 -5.67 13.76
CA LEU A 114 16.29 -5.01 13.27
C LEU A 114 16.63 -3.99 12.18
N VAL A 115 16.01 -4.17 11.03
CA VAL A 115 16.14 -3.27 9.87
C VAL A 115 14.81 -2.62 9.57
N TRP A 116 14.81 -1.32 9.33
CA TRP A 116 13.64 -0.60 8.86
C TRP A 116 13.81 -0.24 7.39
N VAL A 117 12.96 -0.82 6.53
CA VAL A 117 12.83 -0.42 5.13
C VAL A 117 11.77 0.68 5.07
N ARG A 118 12.23 1.93 4.97
CA ARG A 118 11.41 3.13 5.04
C ARG A 118 11.30 3.77 3.67
N ARG A 119 10.10 3.81 3.10
CA ARG A 119 9.88 4.50 1.84
C ARG A 119 10.11 6.02 1.98
N GLY A 120 10.70 6.65 0.99
CA GLY A 120 10.77 8.10 0.81
C GLY A 120 9.50 8.70 0.20
N LEU A 121 9.59 9.90 -0.29
CA LEU A 121 8.54 10.67 -0.97
C LEU A 121 7.24 10.76 -0.14
N TRP A 122 7.39 11.27 1.09
CA TRP A 122 6.25 11.49 1.95
C TRP A 122 5.60 12.84 1.68
N GLN A 123 4.29 12.90 1.90
CA GLN A 123 3.54 14.15 1.93
C GLN A 123 4.25 15.20 2.81
N LYS A 124 4.28 16.44 2.35
CA LYS A 124 4.81 17.57 3.11
C LYS A 124 3.98 17.79 4.38
N LYS A 125 4.43 17.23 5.50
CA LYS A 125 3.82 17.34 6.82
C LYS A 125 4.89 17.74 7.83
N PRO A 126 4.52 18.35 8.97
CA PRO A 126 5.46 18.63 10.04
C PRO A 126 6.30 17.39 10.37
N GLN A 127 7.59 17.58 10.57
CA GLN A 127 8.50 16.48 10.93
C GLN A 127 7.99 15.78 12.18
N ARG A 128 7.90 14.46 12.11
CA ARG A 128 7.57 13.67 13.28
C ARG A 128 8.83 13.45 14.09
N PHE A 129 8.91 14.08 15.24
CA PHE A 129 9.99 13.92 16.21
C PHE A 129 10.32 12.43 16.51
N VAL A 130 9.31 11.57 16.46
CA VAL A 130 9.42 10.12 16.67
C VAL A 130 10.36 9.42 15.70
N LEU A 131 10.52 9.92 14.48
CA LEU A 131 11.34 9.25 13.44
C LEU A 131 12.78 9.02 13.91
N GLY A 132 13.38 10.01 14.58
CA GLY A 132 14.75 9.89 15.09
C GLY A 132 14.89 8.81 16.17
N LEU A 133 13.94 8.74 17.10
CA LEU A 133 13.96 7.72 18.14
C LEU A 133 13.75 6.31 17.56
N GLN A 134 12.87 6.19 16.56
CA GLN A 134 12.63 4.92 15.88
C GLN A 134 13.87 4.47 15.09
N SER A 135 14.49 5.38 14.33
CA SER A 135 15.73 5.08 13.62
C SER A 135 16.87 4.67 14.56
N ALA A 136 16.95 5.27 15.77
CA ALA A 136 17.96 4.94 16.75
C ALA A 136 17.85 3.52 17.31
N MET A 137 16.67 2.89 17.22
CA MET A 137 16.44 1.51 17.63
C MET A 137 16.85 0.48 16.57
N MET A 138 17.11 0.93 15.34
CA MET A 138 17.43 0.06 14.22
C MET A 138 18.94 -0.23 14.14
N ASP A 139 19.28 -1.44 13.73
CA ASP A 139 20.64 -1.78 13.31
C ASP A 139 20.95 -1.12 11.97
N LYS A 140 19.95 -1.00 11.11
CA LYS A 140 20.04 -0.27 9.83
C LYS A 140 18.68 0.31 9.43
N VAL A 141 18.69 1.50 8.83
CA VAL A 141 17.55 2.06 8.11
C VAL A 141 17.92 2.08 6.63
N ILE A 142 17.04 1.55 5.79
CA ILE A 142 17.21 1.51 4.33
C ILE A 142 16.04 2.26 3.70
N GLU A 143 16.33 3.12 2.75
CA GLU A 143 15.31 3.84 2.00
C GLU A 143 15.39 3.41 0.53
N PRO A 144 14.41 2.59 0.07
CA PRO A 144 14.28 2.28 -1.34
C PRO A 144 14.19 3.54 -2.17
N GLY A 145 14.99 3.63 -3.21
CA GLY A 145 15.00 4.76 -4.13
C GLY A 145 13.63 5.02 -4.74
N ASP A 146 13.38 6.26 -5.10
CA ASP A 146 12.21 6.67 -5.85
C ASP A 146 12.67 7.49 -7.05
N ILE A 147 12.10 7.21 -8.22
CA ILE A 147 12.43 7.91 -9.45
C ILE A 147 12.19 9.41 -9.30
N ALA A 148 11.18 9.79 -8.54
CA ALA A 148 10.80 11.18 -8.28
C ALA A 148 11.49 11.79 -7.05
N ARG A 149 12.62 11.21 -6.58
CA ARG A 149 13.30 11.71 -5.38
C ARG A 149 13.63 13.20 -5.40
N ALA A 150 13.89 13.77 -6.57
CA ALA A 150 14.14 15.20 -6.71
C ALA A 150 12.92 16.07 -6.31
N TYR A 151 11.72 15.48 -6.28
CA TYR A 151 10.46 16.13 -5.88
C TYR A 151 10.05 15.75 -4.45
N ASP A 152 10.94 15.09 -3.69
CA ASP A 152 10.68 14.75 -2.28
C ASP A 152 10.95 15.96 -1.38
N PHE A 153 9.89 16.55 -0.87
CA PHE A 153 9.91 17.62 0.14
C PHE A 153 9.33 17.15 1.48
N GLY A 154 9.21 15.84 1.65
CA GLY A 154 8.67 15.22 2.85
C GLY A 154 9.67 15.17 4.01
N PRO A 155 9.22 14.72 5.19
CA PRO A 155 10.04 14.71 6.40
C PRO A 155 11.21 13.70 6.37
N THR A 156 11.30 12.86 5.35
CA THR A 156 12.41 11.91 5.14
C THR A 156 13.47 12.42 4.18
N ALA A 157 13.15 13.43 3.37
CA ALA A 157 14.02 13.92 2.29
C ALA A 157 15.42 14.37 2.74
N THR A 158 15.51 14.98 3.92
CA THR A 158 16.75 15.53 4.49
C THR A 158 17.42 14.63 5.53
N ARG A 159 16.86 13.45 5.79
CA ARG A 159 17.38 12.56 6.83
C ARG A 159 18.54 11.72 6.32
N LYS A 160 19.64 11.72 7.09
CA LYS A 160 20.92 11.09 6.71
C LYS A 160 21.13 9.69 7.29
N GLU A 161 20.24 9.22 8.20
CA GLU A 161 20.41 7.92 8.85
C GLU A 161 20.03 6.74 7.97
N ALA A 162 19.34 6.96 6.86
CA ALA A 162 18.96 5.91 5.92
C ALA A 162 20.04 5.72 4.84
N VAL A 163 20.35 4.46 4.56
CA VAL A 163 21.08 4.07 3.36
C VAL A 163 20.12 4.05 2.18
N LEU A 164 20.45 4.81 1.15
CA LEU A 164 19.63 4.87 -0.06
C LEU A 164 20.03 3.73 -0.99
N THR A 165 19.06 3.15 -1.65
CA THR A 165 19.25 2.15 -2.72
C THR A 165 18.63 2.64 -4.03
N ALA A 166 18.84 1.90 -5.10
CA ALA A 166 18.03 2.03 -6.29
C ALA A 166 16.56 1.67 -5.99
N PRO A 167 15.60 1.97 -6.87
CA PRO A 167 14.23 1.54 -6.73
C PRO A 167 14.10 0.03 -6.62
N VAL A 168 13.13 -0.43 -5.82
CA VAL A 168 12.78 -1.83 -5.67
C VAL A 168 11.59 -2.14 -6.57
N SER A 169 11.73 -3.15 -7.42
CA SER A 169 10.70 -3.58 -8.36
C SER A 169 10.60 -5.10 -8.41
N LEU A 170 9.39 -5.60 -8.67
CA LEU A 170 9.18 -7.00 -9.08
C LEU A 170 9.43 -7.18 -10.58
N PHE A 171 9.47 -6.10 -11.35
CA PHE A 171 9.83 -6.19 -12.77
C PHE A 171 11.35 -6.39 -12.90
N ARG A 172 11.72 -7.48 -13.57
CA ARG A 172 13.09 -7.81 -13.95
C ARG A 172 13.07 -8.18 -15.42
N LYS A 173 13.93 -7.57 -16.21
CA LYS A 173 13.97 -7.82 -17.68
C LYS A 173 14.19 -9.29 -18.01
N GLU A 174 15.05 -9.96 -17.23
CA GLU A 174 15.41 -11.36 -17.38
C GLU A 174 14.28 -12.34 -17.03
N ASP A 175 13.32 -11.94 -16.21
CA ASP A 175 12.19 -12.75 -15.77
C ASP A 175 10.89 -12.40 -16.51
N ALA A 176 10.89 -11.33 -17.30
CA ALA A 176 9.73 -10.86 -18.00
C ALA A 176 9.38 -11.79 -19.17
N MET A 177 8.12 -12.17 -19.26
CA MET A 177 7.61 -12.94 -20.39
C MET A 177 7.65 -12.09 -21.67
N THR A 178 7.90 -12.74 -22.78
CA THR A 178 7.69 -12.11 -24.09
C THR A 178 6.25 -11.66 -24.25
N ARG A 179 5.98 -10.75 -25.19
CA ARG A 179 4.63 -10.27 -25.47
C ARG A 179 3.65 -11.42 -25.74
N GLU A 180 4.07 -12.40 -26.51
CA GLU A 180 3.24 -13.54 -26.85
C GLU A 180 2.93 -14.43 -25.65
N GLU A 181 3.94 -14.79 -24.86
CA GLU A 181 3.78 -15.59 -23.65
C GLU A 181 2.88 -14.89 -22.64
N ALA A 182 3.12 -13.60 -22.40
CA ALA A 182 2.34 -12.79 -21.48
C ALA A 182 0.86 -12.70 -21.89
N ARG A 183 0.59 -12.52 -23.18
CA ARG A 183 -0.78 -12.49 -23.70
C ARG A 183 -1.47 -13.85 -23.60
N LYS A 184 -0.77 -14.93 -23.91
CA LYS A 184 -1.29 -16.30 -23.70
C LYS A 184 -1.61 -16.56 -22.23
N ALA A 185 -0.71 -16.17 -21.31
CA ALA A 185 -0.91 -16.33 -19.87
C ALA A 185 -2.13 -15.56 -19.33
N LEU A 186 -2.46 -14.42 -19.95
CA LEU A 186 -3.62 -13.62 -19.61
C LEU A 186 -4.88 -13.98 -20.43
N GLY A 187 -4.81 -14.93 -21.34
CA GLY A 187 -5.91 -15.31 -22.24
C GLY A 187 -6.34 -14.17 -23.17
N LEU A 188 -5.36 -13.42 -23.70
CA LEU A 188 -5.56 -12.27 -24.57
C LEU A 188 -5.32 -12.63 -26.04
N ASP A 189 -5.99 -11.90 -26.94
CA ASP A 189 -5.70 -11.94 -28.37
C ASP A 189 -4.30 -11.38 -28.64
N LEU A 190 -3.54 -12.07 -29.50
CA LEU A 190 -2.14 -11.73 -29.75
C LEU A 190 -1.99 -10.46 -30.61
N ASN A 191 -2.98 -10.13 -31.42
CA ASN A 191 -2.88 -9.09 -32.44
C ASN A 191 -3.64 -7.80 -32.09
N ARG A 192 -4.54 -7.88 -31.11
CA ARG A 192 -5.36 -6.73 -30.68
C ARG A 192 -4.58 -5.81 -29.75
N PRO A 193 -4.77 -4.48 -29.83
CA PRO A 193 -4.23 -3.56 -28.83
C PRO A 193 -4.80 -3.90 -27.45
N THR A 194 -3.96 -3.76 -26.42
CA THR A 194 -4.30 -4.16 -25.06
C THR A 194 -3.90 -3.07 -24.06
N VAL A 195 -4.83 -2.63 -23.23
CA VAL A 195 -4.58 -1.62 -22.17
C VAL A 195 -4.80 -2.22 -20.78
N LEU A 196 -3.83 -1.97 -19.89
CA LEU A 196 -3.96 -2.27 -18.48
C LEU A 196 -4.60 -1.08 -17.75
N VAL A 197 -5.61 -1.32 -16.90
CA VAL A 197 -6.19 -0.31 -16.03
C VAL A 197 -6.07 -0.76 -14.56
N GLN A 198 -5.31 0.00 -13.78
CA GLN A 198 -5.00 -0.29 -12.37
C GLN A 198 -5.02 1.00 -11.53
N LEU A 199 -6.19 1.52 -11.22
CA LEU A 199 -6.34 2.75 -10.43
C LEU A 199 -6.35 2.52 -8.91
N GLY A 200 -6.11 1.28 -8.48
CA GLY A 200 -5.96 0.89 -7.08
C GLY A 200 -7.29 0.54 -6.40
N THR A 201 -7.18 0.17 -5.12
CA THR A 201 -8.30 -0.23 -4.25
C THR A 201 -8.76 0.94 -3.37
N GLY A 202 -8.59 2.19 -3.84
CA GLY A 202 -8.82 3.39 -3.03
C GLY A 202 -10.26 3.51 -2.55
N GLU A 203 -10.39 4.01 -1.33
CA GLU A 203 -11.64 4.58 -0.84
C GLU A 203 -11.92 5.86 -1.64
N GLY A 204 -13.16 6.18 -1.88
CA GLY A 204 -13.56 7.46 -2.45
C GLY A 204 -13.95 7.42 -3.91
N ASP A 205 -13.36 8.29 -4.68
CA ASP A 205 -13.65 8.64 -6.05
C ASP A 205 -13.02 7.71 -7.12
N VAL A 206 -12.51 6.54 -6.71
CA VAL A 206 -11.83 5.61 -7.63
C VAL A 206 -12.75 5.13 -8.75
N ASN A 207 -14.04 4.92 -8.47
CA ASN A 207 -14.99 4.49 -9.49
C ASN A 207 -15.24 5.60 -10.52
N GLU A 208 -15.35 6.85 -10.09
CA GLU A 208 -15.52 8.00 -10.99
C GLU A 208 -14.29 8.17 -11.88
N LYS A 209 -13.10 8.11 -11.31
CA LYS A 209 -11.82 8.13 -12.06
C LYS A 209 -11.71 6.94 -13.02
N MET A 210 -12.15 5.76 -12.58
CA MET A 210 -12.16 4.56 -13.43
C MET A 210 -13.09 4.75 -14.62
N THR A 211 -14.30 5.27 -14.39
CA THR A 211 -15.26 5.55 -15.46
C THR A 211 -14.72 6.59 -16.45
N ALA A 212 -14.12 7.67 -15.94
CA ALA A 212 -13.49 8.68 -16.78
C ALA A 212 -12.33 8.11 -17.63
N ALA A 213 -11.49 7.28 -16.99
CA ALA A 213 -10.40 6.61 -17.69
C ALA A 213 -10.89 5.67 -18.80
N LEU A 214 -11.90 4.84 -18.50
CA LEU A 214 -12.50 3.93 -19.49
C LEU A 214 -13.18 4.69 -20.61
N SER A 215 -13.82 5.84 -20.34
CA SER A 215 -14.40 6.71 -21.37
C SER A 215 -13.36 7.24 -22.35
N GLY A 216 -12.14 7.51 -21.88
CA GLY A 216 -11.01 7.92 -22.73
C GLY A 216 -10.52 6.83 -23.70
N LEU A 217 -10.87 5.57 -23.46
CA LEU A 217 -10.53 4.44 -24.34
C LEU A 217 -11.55 4.21 -25.46
N LEU A 218 -12.73 4.84 -25.38
CA LEU A 218 -13.75 4.72 -26.41
C LEU A 218 -13.21 5.20 -27.77
N GLY A 219 -13.57 4.47 -28.82
CA GLY A 219 -13.10 4.74 -30.18
C GLY A 219 -11.74 4.15 -30.53
N TRP A 220 -11.04 3.53 -29.60
CA TRP A 220 -9.83 2.75 -29.91
C TRP A 220 -10.24 1.42 -30.54
N LYS A 221 -9.98 1.29 -31.83
CA LYS A 221 -10.43 0.14 -32.63
C LYS A 221 -9.85 -1.17 -32.09
N ASP A 222 -10.69 -2.20 -32.00
CA ASP A 222 -10.36 -3.57 -31.61
C ASP A 222 -9.65 -3.69 -30.25
N LEU A 223 -9.79 -2.69 -29.37
CA LEU A 223 -9.16 -2.66 -28.06
C LEU A 223 -9.68 -3.78 -27.14
N GLN A 224 -8.78 -4.45 -26.44
CA GLN A 224 -9.10 -5.23 -25.24
C GLN A 224 -8.54 -4.54 -23.99
N VAL A 225 -9.30 -4.51 -22.92
CA VAL A 225 -8.96 -3.82 -21.67
C VAL A 225 -8.87 -4.82 -20.53
N ILE A 226 -7.75 -4.78 -19.81
CA ILE A 226 -7.54 -5.60 -18.63
C ILE A 226 -7.66 -4.71 -17.39
N LEU A 227 -8.59 -5.06 -16.53
CA LEU A 227 -8.79 -4.41 -15.24
C LEU A 227 -8.23 -5.29 -14.12
N THR A 228 -7.60 -4.70 -13.14
CA THR A 228 -7.26 -5.40 -11.89
C THR A 228 -8.39 -5.37 -10.86
N LYS A 229 -9.40 -4.53 -11.09
CA LYS A 229 -10.63 -4.44 -10.31
C LYS A 229 -11.76 -3.91 -11.20
N ALA A 230 -12.90 -4.59 -11.19
CA ALA A 230 -14.08 -4.15 -11.90
C ALA A 230 -14.66 -2.87 -11.28
N PRO A 231 -15.03 -1.84 -12.07
CA PRO A 231 -15.81 -0.71 -11.61
C PRO A 231 -17.28 -1.14 -11.52
N VAL A 232 -17.82 -1.12 -10.32
CA VAL A 232 -19.22 -1.48 -10.06
C VAL A 232 -19.90 -0.41 -9.20
N ASP A 233 -21.16 -0.15 -9.45
CA ASP A 233 -21.99 0.73 -8.61
C ASP A 233 -22.44 0.03 -7.32
N LYS A 234 -23.33 0.70 -6.56
CA LYS A 234 -23.88 0.17 -5.31
C LYS A 234 -24.74 -1.07 -5.51
N ASP A 235 -25.33 -1.20 -6.67
CA ASP A 235 -26.24 -2.31 -7.04
C ASP A 235 -25.49 -3.45 -7.76
N GLY A 236 -24.16 -3.36 -7.82
CA GLY A 236 -23.32 -4.35 -8.50
C GLY A 236 -23.28 -4.22 -10.02
N LYS A 237 -23.88 -3.17 -10.59
CA LYS A 237 -23.87 -2.94 -12.02
C LYS A 237 -22.51 -2.38 -12.47
N SER A 238 -22.09 -2.78 -13.67
CA SER A 238 -20.86 -2.26 -14.26
C SER A 238 -20.99 -0.76 -14.56
N LEU A 239 -19.99 0.01 -14.14
CA LEU A 239 -19.83 1.42 -14.48
C LEU A 239 -19.00 1.60 -15.76
N ALA A 240 -18.61 0.52 -16.40
CA ALA A 240 -17.85 0.56 -17.63
C ALA A 240 -18.76 1.03 -18.79
N PRO A 241 -18.28 1.94 -19.67
CA PRO A 241 -18.99 2.32 -20.87
C PRO A 241 -19.28 1.11 -21.76
N GLU A 242 -20.43 1.13 -22.45
CA GLU A 242 -20.73 0.14 -23.49
C GLU A 242 -19.71 0.21 -24.63
N GLY A 243 -19.45 -0.94 -25.26
CA GLY A 243 -18.56 -1.05 -26.42
C GLY A 243 -17.08 -1.27 -26.10
N LEU A 244 -16.70 -1.45 -24.83
CA LEU A 244 -15.35 -1.88 -24.45
C LEU A 244 -15.30 -3.39 -24.13
N ASP A 245 -14.35 -4.10 -24.72
CA ASP A 245 -14.05 -5.49 -24.37
C ASP A 245 -13.20 -5.53 -23.11
N LEU A 246 -13.88 -5.76 -21.97
CA LEU A 246 -13.27 -5.70 -20.62
C LEU A 246 -13.10 -7.08 -20.04
N LYS A 247 -11.91 -7.35 -19.49
CA LYS A 247 -11.63 -8.51 -18.66
C LYS A 247 -11.08 -8.07 -17.30
N VAL A 248 -11.53 -8.70 -16.23
CA VAL A 248 -10.92 -8.57 -14.92
C VAL A 248 -9.90 -9.69 -14.74
N ALA A 249 -8.64 -9.34 -14.66
CA ALA A 249 -7.55 -10.31 -14.45
C ALA A 249 -6.98 -10.21 -13.04
N ARG A 250 -6.69 -11.39 -12.46
CA ARG A 250 -5.92 -11.54 -11.23
C ARG A 250 -4.68 -12.33 -11.56
N TYR A 251 -3.56 -11.64 -11.65
CA TYR A 251 -2.27 -12.25 -11.96
C TYR A 251 -1.20 -11.71 -11.00
N PHE A 252 -0.40 -12.59 -10.43
CA PHE A 252 0.71 -12.20 -9.57
C PHE A 252 1.96 -13.05 -9.87
N PRO A 253 3.12 -12.43 -9.95
CA PRO A 253 3.30 -10.97 -10.02
C PRO A 253 2.95 -10.41 -11.40
N LEU A 254 2.17 -9.33 -11.43
CA LEU A 254 1.77 -8.66 -12.69
C LEU A 254 3.01 -8.21 -13.49
N ALA A 255 4.09 -7.91 -12.80
CA ALA A 255 5.37 -7.52 -13.37
C ALA A 255 5.90 -8.46 -14.46
N LYS A 256 5.62 -9.77 -14.35
CA LYS A 256 6.08 -10.77 -15.36
C LYS A 256 5.37 -10.65 -16.71
N VAL A 257 4.16 -10.11 -16.72
CA VAL A 257 3.30 -10.07 -17.92
C VAL A 257 3.11 -8.67 -18.47
N LEU A 258 3.90 -7.68 -18.05
CA LEU A 258 3.72 -6.28 -18.46
C LEU A 258 3.94 -6.06 -19.96
N HIS A 259 4.72 -6.87 -20.63
CA HIS A 259 4.90 -6.80 -22.08
C HIS A 259 3.63 -7.20 -22.89
N ALA A 260 2.59 -7.72 -22.21
CA ALA A 260 1.30 -7.94 -22.85
C ALA A 260 0.61 -6.62 -23.28
N PHE A 261 0.94 -5.52 -22.63
CA PHE A 261 0.20 -4.26 -22.74
C PHE A 261 0.85 -3.25 -23.68
N ASP A 262 0.03 -2.60 -24.49
CA ASP A 262 0.43 -1.50 -25.38
C ASP A 262 0.37 -0.15 -24.67
N ALA A 263 -0.41 -0.06 -23.59
CA ALA A 263 -0.49 1.11 -22.73
C ALA A 263 -1.03 0.73 -21.34
N GLY A 264 -0.84 1.64 -20.38
CA GLY A 264 -1.33 1.51 -19.02
C GLY A 264 -2.04 2.76 -18.53
N ILE A 265 -3.02 2.58 -17.68
CA ILE A 265 -3.65 3.64 -16.88
C ILE A 265 -3.55 3.20 -15.44
N CYS A 266 -2.72 3.87 -14.65
CA CYS A 266 -2.34 3.37 -13.34
C CYS A 266 -2.37 4.47 -12.27
N ALA A 267 -2.71 4.06 -11.03
CA ALA A 267 -2.45 4.92 -9.89
C ALA A 267 -0.95 5.13 -9.71
N THR A 268 -0.53 6.33 -9.30
CA THR A 268 0.89 6.70 -9.17
C THR A 268 1.52 6.14 -7.89
N GLY A 269 1.18 4.90 -7.57
CA GLY A 269 1.79 4.17 -6.46
C GLY A 269 3.25 3.80 -6.76
N TYR A 270 4.05 3.61 -5.70
CA TYR A 270 5.46 3.26 -5.83
C TYR A 270 5.71 2.10 -6.80
N ASN A 271 5.04 0.96 -6.59
CA ASN A 271 5.28 -0.23 -7.40
C ASN A 271 4.84 -0.04 -8.86
N GLY A 272 3.63 0.52 -9.07
CA GLY A 272 3.12 0.73 -10.44
C GLY A 272 4.09 1.55 -11.29
N VAL A 273 4.67 2.61 -10.73
CA VAL A 273 5.65 3.44 -11.44
C VAL A 273 6.94 2.66 -11.72
N HIS A 274 7.49 1.99 -10.68
CA HIS A 274 8.76 1.27 -10.81
C HIS A 274 8.65 -0.12 -11.47
N GLU A 275 7.45 -0.51 -11.91
CA GLU A 275 7.22 -1.70 -12.72
C GLU A 275 6.88 -1.32 -14.17
N LEU A 276 5.91 -0.40 -14.38
CA LEU A 276 5.44 -0.04 -15.72
C LEU A 276 6.48 0.72 -16.54
N LEU A 277 7.18 1.69 -15.92
CA LEU A 277 8.16 2.48 -16.66
C LEU A 277 9.38 1.66 -17.08
N PRO A 278 10.04 0.84 -16.22
CA PRO A 278 11.11 -0.05 -16.67
C PRO A 278 10.66 -1.10 -17.68
N ALA A 279 9.37 -1.52 -17.62
CA ALA A 279 8.78 -2.39 -18.63
C ALA A 279 8.44 -1.65 -19.93
N GLN A 280 8.74 -0.35 -20.03
CA GLN A 280 8.50 0.51 -21.18
C GLN A 280 7.04 0.58 -21.61
N VAL A 281 6.10 0.41 -20.67
CA VAL A 281 4.65 0.51 -20.94
C VAL A 281 4.25 1.99 -20.94
N PRO A 282 3.80 2.54 -22.07
CA PRO A 282 3.31 3.93 -22.16
C PRO A 282 2.14 4.13 -21.21
N THR A 283 2.28 5.03 -20.23
CA THR A 283 1.33 5.07 -19.11
C THR A 283 0.76 6.47 -18.89
N VAL A 284 -0.54 6.54 -18.57
CA VAL A 284 -1.18 7.69 -17.91
C VAL A 284 -1.25 7.40 -16.41
N PHE A 285 -0.67 8.27 -15.60
CA PHE A 285 -0.77 8.20 -14.16
C PHE A 285 -1.86 9.11 -13.62
N VAL A 286 -2.69 8.54 -12.74
CA VAL A 286 -3.74 9.24 -12.00
C VAL A 286 -3.44 9.08 -10.51
N SER A 287 -3.13 10.17 -9.83
CA SER A 287 -2.75 10.11 -8.42
C SER A 287 -3.93 9.81 -7.51
N ASN A 288 -3.68 9.06 -6.44
CA ASN A 288 -4.61 8.90 -5.34
C ASN A 288 -4.14 9.71 -4.12
N ILE A 289 -5.04 10.39 -3.44
CA ILE A 289 -4.72 11.08 -2.19
C ILE A 289 -4.45 10.04 -1.11
N ARG A 290 -3.23 10.02 -0.59
CA ARG A 290 -2.79 9.10 0.47
C ARG A 290 -2.28 9.87 1.68
N GLY A 291 -2.36 9.25 2.85
CA GLY A 291 -1.96 9.90 4.10
C GLY A 291 -0.45 10.19 4.24
N THR A 292 0.40 9.45 3.54
CA THR A 292 1.86 9.58 3.62
C THR A 292 2.56 9.59 2.27
N ASP A 293 2.09 8.83 1.29
CA ASP A 293 2.68 8.73 -0.04
C ASP A 293 2.34 9.96 -0.89
N ASP A 294 3.32 10.70 -1.38
CA ASP A 294 3.10 11.80 -2.29
C ASP A 294 3.07 11.29 -3.74
N GLN A 295 1.94 10.70 -4.11
CA GLN A 295 1.73 10.18 -5.45
C GLN A 295 1.72 11.30 -6.49
N GLU A 296 1.26 12.49 -6.11
CA GLU A 296 1.19 13.61 -7.01
C GLU A 296 2.57 14.16 -7.38
N ALA A 297 3.49 14.23 -6.43
CA ALA A 297 4.88 14.59 -6.73
C ALA A 297 5.51 13.60 -7.71
N ARG A 298 5.21 12.29 -7.55
CA ARG A 298 5.71 11.25 -8.47
C ARG A 298 5.10 11.37 -9.87
N ALA A 299 3.79 11.62 -9.97
CA ALA A 299 3.12 11.81 -11.26
C ALA A 299 3.65 13.04 -12.01
N ARG A 300 3.84 14.16 -11.30
CA ARG A 300 4.43 15.37 -11.86
C ARG A 300 5.83 15.11 -12.38
N TRP A 301 6.68 14.47 -11.60
CA TRP A 301 8.02 14.14 -12.05
C TRP A 301 8.01 13.30 -13.33
N CYS A 302 7.19 12.25 -13.39
CA CYS A 302 7.08 11.40 -14.58
C CYS A 302 6.66 12.20 -15.82
N ASN A 303 5.72 13.13 -15.67
CA ASN A 303 5.25 13.98 -16.75
C ASN A 303 6.29 15.02 -17.18
N ASP A 304 6.92 15.71 -16.23
CA ASP A 304 7.85 16.81 -16.49
C ASP A 304 9.12 16.31 -17.20
N PHE A 305 9.51 15.08 -16.93
CA PHE A 305 10.65 14.43 -17.59
C PHE A 305 10.24 13.55 -18.79
N GLY A 306 8.96 13.51 -19.16
CA GLY A 306 8.46 12.85 -20.36
C GLY A 306 8.37 11.33 -20.30
N PHE A 307 8.42 10.71 -19.10
CA PHE A 307 8.33 9.27 -18.93
C PHE A 307 6.90 8.75 -18.99
N ALA A 308 5.91 9.58 -18.62
CA ALA A 308 4.50 9.24 -18.63
C ALA A 308 3.64 10.48 -18.78
N LEU A 309 2.36 10.30 -19.05
CA LEU A 309 1.38 11.38 -18.97
C LEU A 309 0.83 11.44 -17.54
N ARG A 310 0.63 12.65 -17.01
CA ARG A 310 -0.08 12.90 -15.76
C ARG A 310 -1.47 13.41 -16.07
N ALA A 311 -2.49 12.80 -15.45
CA ALA A 311 -3.83 13.37 -15.42
C ALA A 311 -4.12 13.98 -14.04
N ASP A 312 -4.78 15.12 -14.01
CA ASP A 312 -5.22 15.73 -12.78
C ASP A 312 -6.30 14.85 -12.12
N GLN A 313 -6.00 14.37 -10.95
CA GLN A 313 -6.87 13.44 -10.23
C GLN A 313 -8.20 14.08 -9.76
N ALA A 314 -8.30 15.40 -9.74
CA ALA A 314 -9.50 16.15 -9.38
C ALA A 314 -10.35 16.54 -10.62
N ASP A 315 -9.82 16.36 -11.84
CA ASP A 315 -10.49 16.70 -13.08
C ASP A 315 -10.74 15.43 -13.92
N LEU A 316 -11.99 14.96 -13.91
CA LEU A 316 -12.40 13.78 -14.66
C LEU A 316 -12.29 13.99 -16.19
N ALA A 317 -12.46 15.22 -16.68
CA ALA A 317 -12.33 15.54 -18.10
C ALA A 317 -10.86 15.48 -18.54
N ASP A 318 -9.92 15.93 -17.70
CA ASP A 318 -8.49 15.80 -17.98
C ASP A 318 -8.07 14.32 -17.98
N ILE A 319 -8.59 13.49 -17.05
CA ILE A 319 -8.34 12.04 -17.06
C ILE A 319 -8.75 11.45 -18.41
N THR A 320 -9.97 11.73 -18.85
CA THR A 320 -10.48 11.23 -20.14
C THR A 320 -9.61 11.71 -21.30
N ALA A 321 -9.25 12.99 -21.34
CA ALA A 321 -8.44 13.59 -22.40
C ALA A 321 -7.02 12.98 -22.45
N LYS A 322 -6.35 12.82 -21.30
CA LYS A 322 -5.01 12.22 -21.23
C LYS A 322 -5.01 10.76 -21.64
N VAL A 323 -6.03 10.00 -21.23
CA VAL A 323 -6.17 8.61 -21.64
C VAL A 323 -6.39 8.51 -23.15
N LYS A 324 -7.21 9.38 -23.75
CA LYS A 324 -7.43 9.42 -25.18
C LYS A 324 -6.13 9.65 -25.98
N MET A 325 -5.16 10.38 -25.42
CA MET A 325 -3.85 10.56 -26.07
C MET A 325 -3.09 9.25 -26.28
N LEU A 326 -3.33 8.22 -25.43
CA LEU A 326 -2.70 6.90 -25.62
C LEU A 326 -3.19 6.16 -26.87
N GLN A 327 -4.27 6.60 -27.50
CA GLN A 327 -4.72 6.01 -28.76
C GLN A 327 -3.74 6.34 -29.92
N ASP A 328 -3.00 7.45 -29.81
CA ASP A 328 -2.00 7.87 -30.80
C ASP A 328 -0.72 7.00 -30.67
N PRO A 329 -0.36 6.23 -31.72
CA PRO A 329 0.87 5.43 -31.72
C PRO A 329 2.14 6.26 -31.49
N ALA A 330 2.21 7.50 -31.98
CA ALA A 330 3.36 8.37 -31.83
C ALA A 330 3.57 8.77 -30.36
N VAL A 331 2.49 9.01 -29.62
CA VAL A 331 2.55 9.27 -28.17
C VAL A 331 3.10 8.05 -27.45
N ARG A 332 2.57 6.86 -27.74
CA ARG A 332 3.05 5.63 -27.10
C ARG A 332 4.51 5.36 -27.40
N GLN A 333 4.92 5.48 -28.66
CA GLN A 333 6.32 5.27 -29.06
C GLN A 333 7.28 6.24 -28.34
N ARG A 334 6.92 7.51 -28.25
CA ARG A 334 7.70 8.52 -27.56
C ARG A 334 7.88 8.17 -26.06
N LEU A 335 6.78 7.81 -25.38
CA LEU A 335 6.82 7.46 -23.96
C LEU A 335 7.64 6.19 -23.72
N SER A 336 7.44 5.15 -24.53
CA SER A 336 8.21 3.91 -24.44
C SER A 336 9.70 4.13 -24.68
N ALA A 337 10.06 4.89 -25.71
CA ALA A 337 11.44 5.23 -25.99
C ALA A 337 12.09 6.01 -24.85
N LYS A 338 11.35 6.93 -24.23
CA LYS A 338 11.84 7.67 -23.06
C LYS A 338 12.07 6.75 -21.85
N CYS A 339 11.17 5.80 -21.62
CA CYS A 339 11.32 4.83 -20.54
C CYS A 339 12.54 3.90 -20.73
N ALA A 340 12.99 3.67 -21.97
CA ALA A 340 14.19 2.88 -22.25
C ALA A 340 15.49 3.54 -21.69
N GLU A 341 15.47 4.84 -21.40
CA GLU A 341 16.60 5.56 -20.78
C GLU A 341 16.74 5.29 -19.27
N LEU A 342 15.73 4.66 -18.64
CA LEU A 342 15.77 4.43 -17.19
C LEU A 342 16.79 3.35 -16.84
N PRO A 343 17.55 3.56 -15.74
CA PRO A 343 18.42 2.53 -15.19
C PRO A 343 17.63 1.34 -14.66
N ASP A 344 18.30 0.20 -14.56
CA ASP A 344 17.72 -0.99 -13.98
C ASP A 344 17.36 -0.80 -12.50
N THR A 345 16.30 -1.45 -12.05
CA THR A 345 15.80 -1.40 -10.68
C THR A 345 16.52 -2.43 -9.81
N THR A 346 17.73 -2.12 -9.36
CA THR A 346 18.61 -3.03 -8.59
C THR A 346 18.34 -3.02 -7.09
N GLY A 347 17.45 -2.16 -6.60
CA GLY A 347 17.26 -1.93 -5.16
C GLY A 347 16.87 -3.17 -4.37
N GLY A 348 16.16 -4.12 -4.97
CA GLY A 348 15.85 -5.41 -4.33
C GLY A 348 17.10 -6.20 -4.01
N GLN A 349 18.05 -6.29 -4.95
CA GLN A 349 19.33 -6.97 -4.77
C GLN A 349 20.24 -6.23 -3.79
N GLU A 350 20.26 -4.89 -3.85
CA GLU A 350 21.06 -4.08 -2.92
C GLU A 350 20.58 -4.28 -1.47
N ILE A 351 19.26 -4.26 -1.24
CA ILE A 351 18.67 -4.53 0.08
C ILE A 351 18.99 -5.96 0.51
N ALA A 352 18.81 -6.95 -0.37
CA ALA A 352 19.12 -8.35 -0.08
C ALA A 352 20.58 -8.54 0.36
N ASN A 353 21.52 -7.93 -0.34
CA ASN A 353 22.93 -7.96 0.02
C ASN A 353 23.20 -7.34 1.40
N MET A 354 22.57 -6.21 1.72
CA MET A 354 22.70 -5.58 3.03
C MET A 354 22.11 -6.45 4.15
N LEU A 355 20.97 -7.09 3.92
CA LEU A 355 20.34 -7.98 4.90
C LEU A 355 21.18 -9.24 5.11
N TYR A 356 21.73 -9.81 4.04
CA TYR A 356 22.64 -10.95 4.12
C TYR A 356 23.92 -10.63 4.91
N GLN A 357 24.56 -9.49 4.61
CA GLN A 357 25.72 -9.02 5.36
C GLN A 357 25.40 -8.84 6.85
N LEU A 358 24.25 -8.30 7.17
CA LEU A 358 23.80 -8.20 8.57
C LEU A 358 23.58 -9.59 9.18
N ALA A 359 22.98 -10.53 8.46
CA ALA A 359 22.68 -11.87 8.96
C ALA A 359 23.97 -12.65 9.30
N THR A 360 25.04 -12.44 8.56
CA THR A 360 26.34 -13.10 8.72
C THR A 360 27.31 -12.34 9.63
N ALA A 361 27.03 -11.05 9.93
CA ALA A 361 27.86 -10.25 10.83
C ALA A 361 27.75 -10.73 12.30
N PRO A 362 28.74 -10.44 13.15
CA PRO A 362 28.63 -10.68 14.59
C PRO A 362 27.40 -10.01 15.20
N LYS A 363 27.23 -10.07 16.48
CA LYS A 363 26.04 -9.60 17.22
C LYS A 363 25.47 -8.26 16.75
N GLY A 364 24.16 -8.11 16.86
CA GLY A 364 23.45 -6.87 16.55
C GLY A 364 23.77 -5.73 17.53
N LYS A 365 23.42 -4.50 17.14
CA LYS A 365 23.54 -3.32 17.99
C LYS A 365 22.62 -3.49 19.22
N LYS A 366 23.19 -3.41 20.41
CA LYS A 366 22.37 -3.36 21.64
C LYS A 366 21.51 -2.10 21.61
N SER A 367 20.20 -2.26 21.70
CA SER A 367 19.32 -1.12 21.88
C SER A 367 19.55 -0.50 23.25
N SER A 368 19.68 0.84 23.30
CA SER A 368 19.70 1.53 24.58
C SER A 368 18.32 1.38 25.25
N GLY A 369 18.26 0.73 26.41
CA GLY A 369 17.03 0.62 27.19
C GLY A 369 16.40 1.99 27.50
N LEU A 370 17.21 3.05 27.57
CA LEU A 370 16.74 4.42 27.71
C LEU A 370 16.00 4.91 26.44
N THR A 371 16.52 4.63 25.26
CA THR A 371 15.87 5.00 23.99
C THR A 371 14.53 4.27 23.85
N TYR A 372 14.48 2.99 24.21
CA TYR A 372 13.23 2.22 24.20
C TYR A 372 12.20 2.78 25.19
N LYS A 373 12.61 3.12 26.42
CA LYS A 373 11.73 3.76 27.41
C LYS A 373 11.21 5.11 26.91
N ARG A 374 12.06 5.93 26.29
CA ARG A 374 11.65 7.21 25.69
C ARG A 374 10.62 7.02 24.58
N LEU A 375 10.79 6.03 23.72
CA LEU A 375 9.80 5.68 22.69
C LEU A 375 8.46 5.28 23.30
N LEU A 376 8.45 4.43 24.32
CA LEU A 376 7.22 4.02 25.01
C LEU A 376 6.50 5.20 25.65
N VAL A 377 7.23 6.07 26.35
CA VAL A 377 6.66 7.27 26.98
C VAL A 377 6.06 8.18 25.92
N GLN A 378 6.78 8.42 24.83
CA GLN A 378 6.30 9.28 23.76
C GLN A 378 5.07 8.70 23.05
N ASP A 379 5.02 7.39 22.82
CA ASP A 379 3.86 6.72 22.26
C ASP A 379 2.63 6.85 23.19
N ARG A 380 2.84 6.70 24.51
CA ARG A 380 1.79 6.93 25.52
C ARG A 380 1.31 8.37 25.53
N ILE A 381 2.21 9.35 25.52
CA ILE A 381 1.84 10.78 25.48
C ILE A 381 1.07 11.09 24.19
N SER A 382 1.53 10.61 23.06
CA SER A 382 0.86 10.81 21.75
C SER A 382 -0.54 10.18 21.71
N ARG A 383 -0.73 9.03 22.33
CA ARG A 383 -2.05 8.38 22.46
C ARG A 383 -2.93 9.11 23.49
N GLY A 384 -2.38 9.46 24.63
CA GLY A 384 -3.08 10.17 25.70
C GLY A 384 -3.54 11.55 25.26
N SER A 385 -2.68 12.33 24.61
CA SER A 385 -3.04 13.66 24.11
C SER A 385 -4.18 13.61 23.08
N ARG A 386 -4.15 12.63 22.17
CA ARG A 386 -5.27 12.41 21.23
C ARG A 386 -6.58 12.09 21.97
N HIS A 387 -6.51 11.27 23.00
CA HIS A 387 -7.69 10.93 23.80
C HIS A 387 -8.26 12.16 24.50
N VAL A 388 -7.40 12.96 25.15
CA VAL A 388 -7.81 14.21 25.84
C VAL A 388 -8.39 15.22 24.86
N ILE A 389 -7.73 15.42 23.70
CA ILE A 389 -8.25 16.30 22.65
C ILE A 389 -9.63 15.83 22.18
N MET A 390 -9.81 14.53 21.95
CA MET A 390 -11.08 13.97 21.52
C MET A 390 -12.18 14.12 22.58
N LEU A 391 -11.84 13.98 23.87
CA LEU A 391 -12.79 14.25 24.96
C LEU A 391 -13.18 15.71 25.01
N GLY A 392 -12.24 16.64 24.85
CA GLY A 392 -12.50 18.08 24.76
C GLY A 392 -13.43 18.42 23.59
N LEU A 393 -13.14 17.91 22.40
CA LEU A 393 -13.97 18.11 21.21
C LEU A 393 -15.39 17.53 21.37
N ARG A 394 -15.53 16.39 22.04
CA ARG A 394 -16.85 15.83 22.36
C ARG A 394 -17.65 16.72 23.29
N ARG A 395 -17.04 17.30 24.32
CA ARG A 395 -17.70 18.24 25.22
C ARG A 395 -18.13 19.49 24.46
N LEU A 396 -17.27 20.06 23.63
CA LEU A 396 -17.62 21.20 22.79
C LEU A 396 -18.77 20.86 21.82
N ALA A 397 -18.79 19.70 21.25
CA ALA A 397 -19.88 19.26 20.38
C ALA A 397 -21.20 19.13 21.13
N LEU A 398 -21.19 18.67 22.39
CA LEU A 398 -22.40 18.65 23.24
C LEU A 398 -22.92 20.04 23.54
N VAL A 399 -22.04 20.98 23.88
CA VAL A 399 -22.43 22.40 24.09
C VAL A 399 -22.99 23.00 22.81
N TYR A 400 -22.34 22.76 21.68
CA TYR A 400 -22.80 23.24 20.38
C TYR A 400 -24.19 22.70 20.03
N ARG A 401 -24.44 21.44 20.26
CA ARG A 401 -25.77 20.81 20.05
C ARG A 401 -26.82 21.38 20.98
N PHE A 402 -26.48 21.66 22.23
CA PHE A 402 -27.39 22.30 23.18
C PHE A 402 -27.82 23.71 22.71
N LEU A 403 -26.88 24.47 22.15
CA LEU A 403 -27.13 25.78 21.59
C LEU A 403 -27.85 25.74 20.21
N HIS A 404 -27.81 24.60 19.52
CA HIS A 404 -28.40 24.44 18.19
C HIS A 404 -29.31 23.18 18.14
N PRO A 405 -30.46 23.21 18.80
CA PRO A 405 -31.33 22.05 18.94
C PRO A 405 -31.99 21.60 17.64
N HIS A 406 -31.94 22.40 16.59
CA HIS A 406 -32.42 22.03 15.24
C HIS A 406 -31.49 21.07 14.48
N ILE A 407 -30.26 20.85 14.97
CA ILE A 407 -29.34 19.87 14.35
C ILE A 407 -29.85 18.47 14.70
N LYS A 408 -30.40 17.80 13.70
CA LYS A 408 -30.84 16.40 13.84
C LYS A 408 -29.61 15.51 14.07
N VAL A 409 -29.71 14.67 15.09
CA VAL A 409 -28.76 13.57 15.28
C VAL A 409 -28.98 12.58 14.14
N GLN A 410 -27.94 12.33 13.37
CA GLN A 410 -28.01 11.27 12.37
C GLN A 410 -28.06 9.93 13.12
N GLU A 411 -29.17 9.22 12.99
CA GLU A 411 -29.28 7.85 13.51
C GLU A 411 -28.37 6.93 12.68
N ILE A 412 -27.17 6.75 13.18
CA ILE A 412 -26.17 5.86 12.58
C ILE A 412 -26.40 4.41 13.04
N ASP A 413 -27.41 4.19 13.88
CA ASP A 413 -27.76 2.86 14.41
C ASP A 413 -28.53 1.97 13.43
N GLN A 414 -28.95 2.52 12.30
CA GLN A 414 -29.46 1.68 11.24
C GLN A 414 -28.25 1.02 10.54
N ALA A 415 -27.98 -0.20 10.99
CA ALA A 415 -27.12 -1.07 10.22
C ALA A 415 -27.66 -1.15 8.80
N PRO A 416 -26.81 -1.14 7.78
CA PRO A 416 -27.23 -1.59 6.48
C PRO A 416 -27.91 -2.94 6.67
N PRO A 417 -29.00 -3.19 5.95
CA PRO A 417 -29.85 -4.39 6.16
C PRO A 417 -29.10 -5.71 5.96
N VAL A 418 -27.88 -5.66 5.49
CA VAL A 418 -27.08 -6.82 5.17
C VAL A 418 -25.80 -6.80 5.98
N PHE A 419 -25.84 -7.36 7.15
CA PHE A 419 -24.69 -7.93 7.81
C PHE A 419 -24.71 -9.43 7.59
N GLY A 420 -23.92 -9.91 6.76
CA GLY A 420 -23.78 -11.30 6.46
C GLY A 420 -22.79 -11.50 5.34
N GLU A 421 -22.64 -12.72 4.95
CA GLU A 421 -21.67 -13.18 3.94
C GLU A 421 -21.72 -12.44 2.57
N GLN A 422 -22.72 -11.58 2.36
CA GLN A 422 -22.97 -10.90 1.10
C GLN A 422 -22.73 -9.38 1.11
N ALA A 423 -22.41 -8.77 2.24
CA ALA A 423 -22.15 -7.34 2.29
C ALA A 423 -20.79 -7.03 1.65
N THR A 424 -20.79 -6.31 0.54
CA THR A 424 -19.57 -5.88 -0.15
C THR A 424 -19.05 -4.58 0.43
N ALA A 425 -17.74 -4.34 0.29
CA ALA A 425 -17.14 -3.06 0.68
C ALA A 425 -17.80 -1.85 -0.04
N ALA A 426 -18.35 -2.07 -1.23
CA ALA A 426 -19.06 -1.05 -2.01
C ALA A 426 -20.42 -0.69 -1.38
N GLU A 427 -21.17 -1.66 -0.87
CA GLU A 427 -22.46 -1.44 -0.19
C GLU A 427 -22.29 -0.68 1.13
N LEU A 428 -21.17 -0.92 1.80
CA LEU A 428 -20.87 -0.32 3.10
C LEU A 428 -20.19 1.06 2.98
N HIS A 429 -19.64 1.36 1.82
CA HIS A 429 -18.90 2.58 1.53
C HIS A 429 -19.67 3.89 1.76
N PRO A 430 -20.97 4.03 1.44
CA PRO A 430 -21.73 5.25 1.73
C PRO A 430 -21.81 5.58 3.22
N LEU A 431 -21.91 4.56 4.08
CA LEU A 431 -21.93 4.75 5.53
C LEU A 431 -20.58 5.18 6.09
N ILE A 432 -19.50 4.74 5.45
CA ILE A 432 -18.13 5.13 5.82
C ILE A 432 -17.84 6.56 5.35
N LYS A 433 -18.38 6.95 4.17
CA LYS A 433 -18.15 8.26 3.56
C LYS A 433 -19.01 9.39 4.12
N SER A 434 -20.20 9.08 4.65
CA SER A 434 -21.27 10.07 4.84
C SER A 434 -21.03 11.10 5.93
N SER A 435 -19.90 11.03 6.64
CA SER A 435 -19.66 11.99 7.71
C SER A 435 -18.21 12.26 7.96
N THR A 436 -17.89 13.53 8.03
CA THR A 436 -16.61 14.00 8.51
C THR A 436 -16.47 13.70 10.00
N ARG A 437 -15.25 13.64 10.49
CA ARG A 437 -14.97 13.46 11.92
C ARG A 437 -15.63 14.55 12.78
N PHE A 438 -15.86 15.73 12.21
CA PHE A 438 -16.51 16.86 12.86
C PHE A 438 -18.02 16.68 12.94
N GLU A 439 -18.66 16.25 11.87
CA GLU A 439 -20.09 15.95 11.83
C GLU A 439 -20.48 14.89 12.86
N HIS A 440 -19.65 13.87 13.03
CA HIS A 440 -19.87 12.85 14.06
C HIS A 440 -19.77 13.40 15.48
N LEU A 441 -18.82 14.29 15.74
CA LEU A 441 -18.69 14.92 17.02
C LEU A 441 -19.92 15.77 17.33
N ILE A 442 -20.40 16.56 16.37
CA ILE A 442 -21.57 17.42 16.50
C ILE A 442 -22.83 16.59 16.68
N SER A 443 -23.02 15.54 15.89
CA SER A 443 -24.18 14.65 15.96
C SER A 443 -24.22 13.78 17.23
N GLY A 444 -23.15 13.77 18.02
CA GLY A 444 -23.04 12.91 19.20
C GLY A 444 -22.83 11.43 18.91
N ALA A 445 -22.76 11.04 17.64
CA ALA A 445 -22.70 9.67 17.19
C ALA A 445 -21.26 9.12 17.06
N SER A 446 -20.24 9.90 17.45
CA SER A 446 -18.84 9.61 17.14
C SER A 446 -18.30 8.27 17.69
N ALA A 447 -18.81 7.83 18.86
CA ALA A 447 -18.36 6.58 19.47
C ALA A 447 -19.04 5.36 18.82
N SER A 448 -20.37 5.43 18.70
CA SER A 448 -21.18 4.39 18.01
C SER A 448 -20.75 4.28 16.54
N TYR A 449 -20.53 5.40 15.88
CA TYR A 449 -20.08 5.41 14.49
C TYR A 449 -18.73 4.75 14.31
N ARG A 450 -17.74 5.04 15.16
CA ARG A 450 -16.43 4.41 15.04
C ARG A 450 -16.51 2.91 15.25
N LYS A 451 -17.24 2.48 16.28
CA LYS A 451 -17.51 1.05 16.52
C LYS A 451 -18.16 0.41 15.29
N ARG A 452 -19.17 1.07 14.74
CA ARG A 452 -19.89 0.61 13.57
C ARG A 452 -19.04 0.57 12.31
N ARG A 453 -18.21 1.59 12.09
CA ARG A 453 -17.25 1.65 11.00
C ARG A 453 -16.22 0.53 11.09
N GLU A 454 -15.74 0.24 12.29
CA GLU A 454 -14.82 -0.86 12.55
C GLU A 454 -15.50 -2.21 12.27
N GLU A 455 -16.76 -2.37 12.68
CA GLU A 455 -17.60 -3.55 12.39
C GLU A 455 -17.82 -3.75 10.90
N ILE A 456 -18.15 -2.69 10.19
CA ILE A 456 -18.37 -2.68 8.75
C ILE A 456 -17.08 -2.99 8.00
N ALA A 457 -15.97 -2.35 8.37
CA ALA A 457 -14.68 -2.61 7.76
C ALA A 457 -14.25 -4.07 7.97
N PHE A 458 -14.54 -4.63 9.15
CA PHE A 458 -14.27 -6.01 9.47
C PHE A 458 -15.13 -6.99 8.64
N ALA A 459 -16.42 -6.72 8.47
CA ALA A 459 -17.31 -7.51 7.62
C ALA A 459 -16.87 -7.48 6.15
N ALA A 460 -16.42 -6.33 5.68
CA ALA A 460 -15.99 -6.16 4.30
C ALA A 460 -14.63 -6.82 3.98
N TYR A 461 -13.74 -6.93 4.98
CA TYR A 461 -12.36 -7.38 4.79
C TYR A 461 -12.00 -8.66 5.56
N GLY A 462 -12.84 -9.08 6.51
CA GLY A 462 -12.63 -10.29 7.32
C GLY A 462 -13.55 -11.40 6.87
N LYS A 463 -13.05 -12.37 6.14
CA LYS A 463 -13.83 -13.54 5.70
C LYS A 463 -14.38 -14.42 6.83
N GLU A 464 -13.93 -14.26 8.06
CA GLU A 464 -14.14 -15.24 9.13
C GLU A 464 -15.01 -14.73 10.27
N THR A 465 -15.51 -13.52 10.23
CA THR A 465 -16.27 -13.02 11.36
C THR A 465 -17.67 -12.68 10.94
N VAL A 466 -18.54 -13.57 11.28
CA VAL A 466 -19.95 -13.27 11.43
C VAL A 466 -20.06 -12.14 12.45
N ILE A 467 -20.32 -10.94 11.97
CA ILE A 467 -20.73 -9.87 12.86
C ILE A 467 -22.11 -10.24 13.38
N THR A 468 -22.11 -10.91 14.50
CA THR A 468 -23.34 -11.05 15.25
C THR A 468 -23.83 -9.65 15.61
N LYS A 469 -25.04 -9.32 15.15
CA LYS A 469 -25.76 -8.14 15.63
C LYS A 469 -25.66 -8.11 17.14
N THR A 470 -24.93 -7.19 17.69
CA THR A 470 -25.22 -6.75 19.06
C THR A 470 -26.51 -5.98 18.98
N LYS A 471 -27.53 -6.53 19.61
CA LYS A 471 -28.83 -5.90 19.84
C LYS A 471 -28.69 -4.52 20.48
#